data_34dc91304b60f23351a4efb90008c67b
#
_entry.id   34dc91304b60f23351a4efb90008c67b
#
_cell.length_a   1.000
_cell.length_b   1.000
_cell.length_c   1.000
_cell.angle_alpha   90.00
_cell.angle_beta   90.00
_cell.angle_gamma   90.00
#
_symmetry.space_group_name_H-M   'P 1'
#
loop_
_entity.id
_entity.type
_entity.pdbx_description
1 polymer ?
#
loop_
_entity_poly.entity_id
_entity_poly.type
_entity_poly.pdbx_seq_one_letter_code
_entity_poly.pdbx_strand_id
1 'polypeptide(L)'
;MSGHRKIALVALGAASLGCAVWLSPAAFAGQASSWDGPYLLTFAANQKTGTSMAARQPETAQRASYSFTSSCSTGVCVTTVNDPPAAKNQYMQRSVQYAWNGSQWVQQMNRTWDCPLLGGLVEHDPARSITALTPGPNGVLTGVFHTEIVSGACKGTVDMPVSATPVSPPII
;
A
#
# COMPACT_ATOMS: atom_id res chain seq x y z
N MET A 1 -78.81 -38.20 30.62
CA MET A 1 -78.70 -37.57 29.30
C MET A 1 -77.25 -37.28 29.06
N SER A 2 -76.77 -37.88 28.12
CA SER A 2 -75.48 -38.05 27.48
C SER A 2 -74.50 -36.89 27.50
N GLY A 3 -73.33 -37.09 28.06
CA GLY A 3 -72.22 -36.15 28.02
C GLY A 3 -70.95 -36.82 27.52
N HIS A 4 -70.58 -36.57 26.29
CA HIS A 4 -69.40 -37.13 25.65
C HIS A 4 -68.10 -36.44 26.15
N ARG A 5 -67.23 -37.21 26.78
CA ARG A 5 -65.85 -36.82 27.09
C ARG A 5 -65.02 -36.86 25.81
N LYS A 6 -64.49 -35.72 25.41
CA LYS A 6 -63.46 -35.66 24.35
C LYS A 6 -62.09 -35.66 25.00
N ILE A 7 -61.27 -36.66 24.66
CA ILE A 7 -59.89 -36.80 25.07
C ILE A 7 -59.07 -35.96 24.12
N ALA A 8 -58.34 -34.96 24.63
CA ALA A 8 -57.39 -34.16 23.86
C ALA A 8 -56.02 -34.84 23.97
N LEU A 9 -55.51 -35.32 22.83
CA LEU A 9 -54.13 -35.80 22.67
C LEU A 9 -53.18 -34.56 22.60
N VAL A 10 -52.29 -34.47 23.56
CA VAL A 10 -51.22 -33.48 23.57
C VAL A 10 -50.04 -34.08 22.80
N ALA A 11 -49.76 -33.56 21.61
CA ALA A 11 -48.56 -33.87 20.84
C ALA A 11 -47.39 -33.02 21.40
N LEU A 12 -46.41 -33.67 22.00
CA LEU A 12 -45.13 -33.07 22.35
C LEU A 12 -44.30 -32.90 21.04
N GLY A 13 -44.22 -31.69 20.56
CA GLY A 13 -43.30 -31.32 19.51
C GLY A 13 -41.90 -31.07 20.10
N ALA A 14 -40.96 -31.94 19.82
CA ALA A 14 -39.54 -31.73 20.14
C ALA A 14 -38.97 -30.65 19.18
N ALA A 15 -38.74 -29.42 19.70
CA ALA A 15 -38.02 -28.37 18.98
C ALA A 15 -36.53 -28.65 19.05
N SER A 16 -35.96 -29.18 17.97
CA SER A 16 -34.51 -29.25 17.77
C SER A 16 -33.97 -27.89 17.46
N LEU A 17 -33.34 -27.26 18.45
CA LEU A 17 -32.52 -26.05 18.28
C LEU A 17 -31.26 -26.44 17.47
N GLY A 18 -31.34 -26.29 16.14
CA GLY A 18 -30.16 -26.31 15.27
C GLY A 18 -29.30 -25.07 15.51
N CYS A 19 -28.20 -25.24 16.25
CA CYS A 19 -27.14 -24.21 16.29
C CYS A 19 -26.52 -24.13 14.89
N ALA A 20 -26.99 -23.21 14.07
CA ALA A 20 -26.30 -22.81 12.85
C ALA A 20 -24.99 -22.13 13.24
N VAL A 21 -23.89 -22.89 13.23
CA VAL A 21 -22.54 -22.32 13.34
C VAL A 21 -22.31 -21.54 12.07
N TRP A 22 -22.44 -20.24 12.15
CA TRP A 22 -22.02 -19.31 11.12
C TRP A 22 -20.49 -19.37 11.07
N LEU A 23 -19.94 -20.25 10.22
CA LEU A 23 -18.54 -20.18 9.83
C LEU A 23 -18.38 -18.88 9.03
N SER A 24 -18.03 -17.81 9.72
CA SER A 24 -17.53 -16.60 9.04
C SER A 24 -16.36 -17.04 8.17
N PRO A 25 -16.37 -16.77 6.86
CA PRO A 25 -15.19 -17.01 6.05
C PRO A 25 -14.07 -16.19 6.68
N ALA A 26 -13.07 -16.88 7.25
CA ALA A 26 -11.82 -16.21 7.61
C ALA A 26 -11.35 -15.54 6.32
N ALA A 27 -11.37 -14.20 6.29
CA ALA A 27 -10.75 -13.45 5.24
C ALA A 27 -9.29 -13.92 5.25
N PHE A 28 -8.89 -14.70 4.26
CA PHE A 28 -7.49 -15.01 4.01
C PHE A 28 -6.84 -13.67 3.67
N ALA A 29 -6.38 -12.96 4.68
CA ALA A 29 -5.40 -11.93 4.48
C ALA A 29 -4.24 -12.63 3.76
N GLY A 30 -4.06 -12.32 2.47
CA GLY A 30 -3.05 -12.96 1.64
C GLY A 30 -1.74 -12.89 2.40
N GLN A 31 -1.09 -14.06 2.56
CA GLN A 31 0.18 -14.14 3.26
C GLN A 31 1.12 -13.16 2.58
N ALA A 32 1.70 -12.22 3.33
CA ALA A 32 2.64 -11.28 2.77
C ALA A 32 3.76 -12.03 2.09
N SER A 33 3.96 -11.82 0.79
CA SER A 33 5.20 -12.27 0.16
C SER A 33 6.33 -11.45 0.75
N SER A 34 7.38 -12.10 1.28
CA SER A 34 8.53 -11.38 1.80
C SER A 34 9.11 -10.47 0.72
N TRP A 35 9.48 -9.28 1.13
CA TRP A 35 10.20 -8.34 0.26
C TRP A 35 11.60 -8.16 0.81
N ASP A 36 12.48 -9.11 0.49
CA ASP A 36 13.82 -9.22 1.05
C ASP A 36 14.87 -9.22 -0.05
N GLY A 37 16.05 -8.69 0.26
CA GLY A 37 17.21 -8.66 -0.61
C GLY A 37 17.30 -7.41 -1.50
N PRO A 38 18.19 -7.44 -2.50
CA PRO A 38 18.45 -6.32 -3.38
C PRO A 38 17.40 -6.18 -4.48
N TYR A 39 16.93 -4.96 -4.68
CA TYR A 39 15.95 -4.59 -5.71
C TYR A 39 16.38 -3.32 -6.44
N LEU A 40 16.12 -3.28 -7.73
CA LEU A 40 16.17 -2.05 -8.54
C LEU A 40 14.78 -1.39 -8.51
N LEU A 41 14.65 -0.24 -7.85
CA LEU A 41 13.47 0.59 -7.91
C LEU A 41 13.54 1.51 -9.11
N THR A 42 12.45 1.58 -9.86
CA THR A 42 12.27 2.51 -10.97
C THR A 42 11.04 3.37 -10.72
N PHE A 43 11.24 4.68 -10.65
CA PHE A 43 10.19 5.69 -10.62
C PHE A 43 10.08 6.27 -12.02
N ALA A 44 8.97 5.99 -12.72
CA ALA A 44 8.78 6.42 -14.10
C ALA A 44 8.28 7.87 -14.17
N ALA A 45 9.11 8.82 -13.74
CA ALA A 45 8.77 10.25 -13.68
C ALA A 45 8.45 10.85 -15.06
N ASN A 46 8.94 10.24 -16.14
CA ASN A 46 8.60 10.57 -17.52
C ASN A 46 7.18 10.13 -17.94
N GLN A 47 6.47 9.37 -17.09
CA GLN A 47 5.11 8.89 -17.30
C GLN A 47 4.14 9.45 -16.24
N LYS A 48 4.50 10.55 -15.60
CA LYS A 48 3.65 11.20 -14.61
C LYS A 48 2.31 11.61 -15.19
N THR A 49 1.26 11.44 -14.38
CA THR A 49 -0.10 11.92 -14.62
C THR A 49 -0.63 12.65 -13.40
N GLY A 50 -1.75 13.34 -13.51
CA GLY A 50 -2.37 14.00 -12.37
C GLY A 50 -2.94 15.38 -12.70
N THR A 51 -3.49 16.03 -11.68
CA THR A 51 -4.14 17.34 -11.80
C THR A 51 -3.18 18.53 -11.59
N SER A 52 -2.08 18.29 -10.85
CA SER A 52 -1.06 19.30 -10.61
C SER A 52 -0.34 19.72 -11.89
N MET A 53 0.10 20.95 -11.95
CA MET A 53 1.03 21.41 -13.00
C MET A 53 2.36 20.63 -12.95
N ALA A 54 2.77 20.16 -11.80
CA ALA A 54 3.97 19.33 -11.62
C ALA A 54 3.90 17.99 -12.39
N ALA A 55 2.70 17.45 -12.59
CA ALA A 55 2.52 16.23 -13.38
C ALA A 55 2.87 16.41 -14.87
N ARG A 56 2.84 17.64 -15.37
CA ARG A 56 3.13 18.01 -16.77
C ARG A 56 4.57 18.47 -17.00
N GLN A 57 5.34 18.66 -15.94
CA GLN A 57 6.73 19.06 -16.06
C GLN A 57 7.56 17.87 -16.58
N PRO A 58 8.40 18.04 -17.61
CA PRO A 58 9.27 16.98 -18.09
C PRO A 58 10.24 16.53 -16.99
N GLU A 59 10.33 15.21 -16.80
CA GLU A 59 11.25 14.62 -15.83
C GLU A 59 11.70 13.25 -16.36
N THR A 60 12.95 12.89 -16.11
CA THR A 60 13.47 11.57 -16.49
C THR A 60 13.12 10.52 -15.44
N ALA A 61 12.97 9.27 -15.89
CA ALA A 61 12.80 8.17 -14.95
C ALA A 61 14.01 8.05 -14.02
N GLN A 62 13.75 7.82 -12.75
CA GLN A 62 14.78 7.65 -11.73
C GLN A 62 14.90 6.16 -11.39
N ARG A 63 16.13 5.69 -11.23
CA ARG A 63 16.42 4.30 -10.86
C ARG A 63 17.45 4.28 -9.74
N ALA A 64 17.22 3.42 -8.76
CA ALA A 64 18.16 3.21 -7.67
C ALA A 64 18.05 1.78 -7.13
N SER A 65 19.18 1.21 -6.75
CA SER A 65 19.22 -0.10 -6.09
C SER A 65 19.16 0.08 -4.58
N TYR A 66 18.29 -0.69 -3.95
CA TYR A 66 18.13 -0.73 -2.49
C TYR A 66 18.10 -2.17 -2.00
N SER A 67 18.50 -2.39 -0.76
CA SER A 67 18.34 -3.67 -0.08
C SER A 67 17.19 -3.56 0.93
N PHE A 68 16.36 -4.59 0.98
CA PHE A 68 15.18 -4.65 1.83
C PHE A 68 15.28 -5.79 2.82
N THR A 69 14.68 -5.61 4.00
CA THR A 69 14.51 -6.65 5.01
C THR A 69 13.09 -6.61 5.55
N SER A 70 12.38 -7.72 5.41
CA SER A 70 11.03 -7.90 5.93
C SER A 70 11.03 -8.52 7.32
N SER A 71 10.15 -8.04 8.18
CA SER A 71 9.84 -8.60 9.49
C SER A 71 8.34 -8.74 9.63
N CYS A 72 7.88 -9.95 9.95
CA CYS A 72 6.48 -10.23 10.19
C CYS A 72 6.30 -10.74 11.62
N SER A 73 5.60 -10.00 12.45
CA SER A 73 5.25 -10.39 13.80
C SER A 73 3.79 -10.09 14.09
N THR A 74 3.11 -11.00 14.77
CA THR A 74 1.71 -10.82 15.23
C THR A 74 0.73 -10.37 14.13
N GLY A 75 0.92 -10.84 12.88
CA GLY A 75 0.04 -10.51 11.75
C GLY A 75 0.35 -9.18 11.05
N VAL A 76 1.33 -8.43 11.53
CA VAL A 76 1.81 -7.20 10.89
C VAL A 76 3.15 -7.49 10.22
N CYS A 77 3.23 -7.25 8.90
CA CYS A 77 4.47 -7.34 8.14
C CYS A 77 4.95 -5.95 7.76
N VAL A 78 6.22 -5.69 7.98
CA VAL A 78 6.89 -4.44 7.59
C VAL A 78 8.17 -4.78 6.87
N THR A 79 8.45 -4.14 5.73
CA THR A 79 9.75 -4.17 5.09
C THR A 79 10.45 -2.83 5.24
N THR A 80 11.75 -2.87 5.49
CA THR A 80 12.59 -1.69 5.73
C THR A 80 13.68 -1.63 4.66
N VAL A 81 13.96 -0.44 4.15
CA VAL A 81 15.14 -0.17 3.33
C VAL A 81 16.36 -0.11 4.24
N ASN A 82 17.36 -0.99 4.03
CA ASN A 82 18.51 -1.12 4.91
C ASN A 82 19.44 0.12 4.85
N ASP A 83 19.70 0.61 3.62
CA ASP A 83 20.55 1.78 3.40
C ASP A 83 19.76 2.84 2.65
N PRO A 84 18.83 3.56 3.33
CA PRO A 84 18.07 4.59 2.68
C PRO A 84 18.97 5.73 2.20
N PRO A 85 18.65 6.38 1.07
CA PRO A 85 19.42 7.50 0.58
C PRO A 85 19.44 8.61 1.63
N ALA A 86 20.53 9.37 1.69
CA ALA A 86 20.62 10.53 2.55
C ALA A 86 19.44 11.47 2.27
N ALA A 87 18.78 11.91 3.34
CA ALA A 87 17.68 12.85 3.22
C ALA A 87 18.16 14.12 2.51
N LYS A 88 17.51 14.52 1.42
CA LYS A 88 17.85 15.72 0.65
C LYS A 88 17.68 17.00 1.48
N ASN A 89 16.83 16.95 2.49
CA ASN A 89 16.60 18.03 3.43
C ASN A 89 16.15 17.49 4.79
N GLN A 90 16.11 18.35 5.81
CA GLN A 90 15.75 18.01 7.18
C GLN A 90 14.28 17.52 7.37
N TYR A 91 13.44 17.73 6.36
CA TYR A 91 12.00 17.37 6.40
C TYR A 91 11.71 15.97 5.83
N MET A 92 12.71 15.30 5.26
CA MET A 92 12.54 13.94 4.76
C MET A 92 12.79 12.91 5.86
N GLN A 93 11.96 11.87 5.88
CA GLN A 93 12.16 10.74 6.79
C GLN A 93 13.47 10.02 6.48
N ARG A 94 14.24 9.72 7.54
CA ARG A 94 15.51 8.96 7.43
C ARG A 94 15.30 7.46 7.28
N SER A 95 14.14 6.97 7.73
CA SER A 95 13.78 5.55 7.63
C SER A 95 12.69 5.39 6.59
N VAL A 96 12.88 4.44 5.67
CA VAL A 96 11.90 4.10 4.64
C VAL A 96 11.34 2.72 4.96
N GLN A 97 10.07 2.67 5.31
CA GLN A 97 9.36 1.44 5.65
C GLN A 97 8.07 1.33 4.85
N TYR A 98 7.75 0.10 4.44
CA TYR A 98 6.48 -0.28 3.82
C TYR A 98 5.78 -1.28 4.72
N ALA A 99 4.50 -1.06 4.98
CA ALA A 99 3.65 -1.98 5.73
C ALA A 99 2.78 -2.79 4.74
N TRP A 100 2.60 -4.07 5.04
CA TRP A 100 1.71 -4.93 4.29
C TRP A 100 0.25 -4.70 4.72
N ASN A 101 -0.64 -4.41 3.77
CA ASN A 101 -2.05 -4.16 4.04
C ASN A 101 -2.98 -5.34 3.72
N GLY A 102 -2.40 -6.52 3.39
CA GLY A 102 -3.14 -7.72 2.97
C GLY A 102 -3.06 -7.99 1.46
N SER A 103 -2.66 -7.00 0.64
CA SER A 103 -2.53 -7.13 -0.82
C SER A 103 -1.36 -6.34 -1.39
N GLN A 104 -0.90 -5.31 -0.70
CA GLN A 104 0.13 -4.39 -1.18
C GLN A 104 1.09 -4.00 -0.06
N TRP A 105 2.31 -3.69 -0.44
CA TRP A 105 3.26 -2.98 0.39
C TRP A 105 3.02 -1.48 0.25
N VAL A 106 2.69 -0.82 1.36
CA VAL A 106 2.30 0.59 1.38
C VAL A 106 3.23 1.40 2.26
N GLN A 107 3.74 2.49 1.70
CA GLN A 107 4.47 3.53 2.43
C GLN A 107 3.68 4.83 2.36
N GLN A 108 3.62 5.54 3.47
CA GLN A 108 3.08 6.90 3.53
C GLN A 108 4.13 7.85 4.09
N MET A 109 4.23 9.04 3.50
CA MET A 109 5.10 10.09 4.00
C MET A 109 4.48 11.46 3.82
N ASN A 110 4.69 12.33 4.81
CA ASN A 110 4.51 13.76 4.65
C ASN A 110 5.83 14.36 4.19
N ARG A 111 5.79 15.26 3.25
CA ARG A 111 6.97 15.90 2.66
C ARG A 111 6.67 17.33 2.24
N THR A 112 7.70 18.06 1.92
CA THR A 112 7.59 19.35 1.24
C THR A 112 7.83 19.12 -0.26
N TRP A 113 6.94 19.63 -1.08
CA TRP A 113 7.08 19.65 -2.53
C TRP A 113 7.74 20.95 -2.95
N ASP A 114 8.80 20.87 -3.73
CA ASP A 114 9.45 22.02 -4.31
C ASP A 114 8.80 22.33 -5.67
N CYS A 115 7.99 23.38 -5.72
CA CYS A 115 7.28 23.83 -6.91
C CYS A 115 8.08 24.91 -7.64
N PRO A 116 8.71 24.61 -8.80
CA PRO A 116 9.42 25.63 -9.57
C PRO A 116 8.43 26.60 -10.22
N LEU A 117 8.65 27.90 -9.98
CA LEU A 117 7.89 28.99 -10.54
C LEU A 117 8.66 29.70 -11.67
N LEU A 118 7.94 30.54 -12.42
CA LEU A 118 8.57 31.43 -13.41
C LEU A 118 9.59 32.34 -12.73
N GLY A 119 10.71 32.61 -13.42
CA GLY A 119 11.78 33.42 -12.88
C GLY A 119 12.76 32.70 -11.95
N GLY A 120 12.69 31.38 -11.84
CA GLY A 120 13.61 30.55 -11.04
C GLY A 120 13.32 30.54 -9.54
N LEU A 121 12.17 31.06 -9.13
CA LEU A 121 11.68 30.94 -7.75
C LEU A 121 11.20 29.52 -7.49
N VAL A 122 11.29 29.09 -6.23
CA VAL A 122 10.77 27.80 -5.78
C VAL A 122 9.83 28.06 -4.61
N GLU A 123 8.58 27.57 -4.74
CA GLU A 123 7.61 27.54 -3.66
C GLU A 123 7.72 26.17 -2.95
N HIS A 124 7.63 26.18 -1.63
CA HIS A 124 7.74 24.98 -0.79
C HIS A 124 6.37 24.63 -0.21
N ASP A 125 5.70 23.65 -0.81
CA ASP A 125 4.32 23.30 -0.47
C ASP A 125 4.23 22.02 0.35
N PRO A 126 3.32 21.96 1.35
CA PRO A 126 3.06 20.72 2.05
C PRO A 126 2.46 19.68 1.09
N ALA A 127 2.99 18.48 1.15
CA ALA A 127 2.53 17.37 0.32
C ALA A 127 2.48 16.05 1.12
N ARG A 128 1.58 15.17 0.74
CA ARG A 128 1.46 13.80 1.23
C ARG A 128 1.70 12.84 0.08
N SER A 129 2.60 11.89 0.29
CA SER A 129 2.86 10.85 -0.70
C SER A 129 2.52 9.46 -0.17
N ILE A 130 2.00 8.63 -1.04
CA ILE A 130 1.70 7.22 -0.79
C ILE A 130 2.32 6.42 -1.92
N THR A 131 3.15 5.44 -1.57
CA THR A 131 3.63 4.41 -2.51
C THR A 131 2.90 3.12 -2.19
N ALA A 132 2.23 2.53 -3.17
CA ALA A 132 1.56 1.24 -3.03
C ALA A 132 2.08 0.29 -4.10
N LEU A 133 2.67 -0.84 -3.70
CA LEU A 133 3.30 -1.82 -4.56
C LEU A 133 2.65 -3.18 -4.39
N THR A 134 2.13 -3.72 -5.47
CA THR A 134 1.52 -5.06 -5.53
C THR A 134 2.55 -6.07 -5.98
N PRO A 135 2.77 -7.17 -5.23
CA PRO A 135 3.60 -8.27 -5.67
C PRO A 135 3.04 -8.93 -6.93
N GLY A 136 3.93 -9.18 -7.87
CA GLY A 136 3.65 -9.85 -9.13
C GLY A 136 4.53 -11.08 -9.34
N PRO A 137 4.51 -11.66 -10.53
CA PRO A 137 5.34 -12.82 -10.87
C PRO A 137 6.83 -12.53 -10.70
N ASN A 138 7.60 -13.57 -10.39
CA ASN A 138 9.07 -13.52 -10.28
C ASN A 138 9.59 -12.50 -9.24
N GLY A 139 8.77 -12.18 -8.22
CA GLY A 139 9.13 -11.23 -7.17
C GLY A 139 9.13 -9.76 -7.60
N VAL A 140 8.71 -9.45 -8.82
CA VAL A 140 8.56 -8.06 -9.27
C VAL A 140 7.38 -7.42 -8.55
N LEU A 141 7.56 -6.21 -8.01
CA LEU A 141 6.47 -5.43 -7.47
C LEU A 141 6.19 -4.24 -8.40
N THR A 142 4.91 -3.93 -8.60
CA THR A 142 4.48 -2.81 -9.44
C THR A 142 3.41 -1.99 -8.75
N GLY A 143 3.36 -0.71 -9.04
CA GLY A 143 2.35 0.16 -8.43
C GLY A 143 2.50 1.62 -8.77
N VAL A 144 2.05 2.47 -7.87
CA VAL A 144 2.00 3.92 -8.07
C VAL A 144 2.59 4.63 -6.86
N PHE A 145 3.38 5.65 -7.14
CA PHE A 145 3.75 6.69 -6.19
C PHE A 145 2.81 7.88 -6.40
N HIS A 146 1.83 7.99 -5.53
CA HIS A 146 0.83 9.06 -5.52
C HIS A 146 1.29 10.19 -4.62
N THR A 147 1.24 11.43 -5.07
CA THR A 147 1.49 12.62 -4.26
C THR A 147 0.33 13.59 -4.37
N GLU A 148 -0.20 14.02 -3.23
CA GLU A 148 -1.15 15.11 -3.11
C GLU A 148 -0.41 16.36 -2.60
N ILE A 149 -0.36 17.42 -3.41
CA ILE A 149 0.19 18.73 -3.05
C ILE A 149 -0.97 19.58 -2.56
N VAL A 150 -0.92 19.99 -1.30
CA VAL A 150 -2.09 20.52 -0.58
C VAL A 150 -2.37 21.97 -0.93
N SER A 151 -1.34 22.75 -1.23
CA SER A 151 -1.44 24.20 -1.46
C SER A 151 -0.50 24.66 -2.57
N GLY A 152 -0.46 25.95 -2.81
CA GLY A 152 0.47 26.62 -3.70
C GLY A 152 0.17 26.47 -5.18
N ALA A 153 1.12 26.91 -6.00
CA ALA A 153 1.00 26.91 -7.46
C ALA A 153 0.98 25.48 -8.04
N CYS A 154 1.63 24.52 -7.38
CA CYS A 154 1.62 23.11 -7.77
C CYS A 154 0.49 22.30 -7.13
N LYS A 155 -0.48 22.92 -6.44
CA LYS A 155 -1.61 22.21 -5.83
C LYS A 155 -2.25 21.21 -6.79
N GLY A 156 -2.57 20.02 -6.27
CA GLY A 156 -3.18 18.95 -7.05
C GLY A 156 -2.45 17.62 -6.84
N THR A 157 -2.70 16.67 -7.73
CA THR A 157 -2.13 15.31 -7.62
C THR A 157 -1.07 15.05 -8.68
N VAL A 158 -0.12 14.20 -8.30
CA VAL A 158 0.89 13.63 -9.20
C VAL A 158 0.92 12.13 -8.95
N ASP A 159 0.68 11.34 -9.98
CA ASP A 159 0.77 9.90 -10.00
C ASP A 159 1.95 9.46 -10.87
N MET A 160 2.81 8.62 -10.33
CA MET A 160 4.01 8.14 -11.00
C MET A 160 4.06 6.62 -10.91
N PRO A 161 4.11 5.88 -12.04
CA PRO A 161 4.31 4.44 -12.00
C PRO A 161 5.64 4.08 -11.33
N VAL A 162 5.59 3.06 -10.47
CA VAL A 162 6.76 2.55 -9.75
C VAL A 162 6.85 1.05 -9.93
N SER A 163 8.07 0.55 -10.11
CA SER A 163 8.37 -0.88 -10.06
C SER A 163 9.58 -1.17 -9.19
N ALA A 164 9.57 -2.33 -8.55
CA ALA A 164 10.72 -2.88 -7.84
C ALA A 164 11.03 -4.26 -8.44
N THR A 165 12.21 -4.42 -9.03
CA THR A 165 12.63 -5.64 -9.69
C THR A 165 13.77 -6.28 -8.90
N PRO A 166 13.69 -7.59 -8.53
CA PRO A 166 14.77 -8.26 -7.84
C PRO A 166 16.07 -8.19 -8.67
N VAL A 167 17.16 -7.86 -8.00
CA VAL A 167 18.50 -7.94 -8.60
C VAL A 167 19.06 -9.32 -8.26
N SER A 168 19.12 -10.21 -9.25
CA SER A 168 19.79 -11.51 -9.06
C SER A 168 21.26 -11.28 -8.73
N PRO A 169 21.83 -11.99 -7.73
CA PRO A 169 23.27 -11.95 -7.54
C PRO A 169 23.98 -12.42 -8.81
N PRO A 170 25.16 -11.87 -9.15
CA PRO A 170 25.92 -12.36 -10.29
C PRO A 170 26.18 -13.86 -10.11
N ILE A 171 25.91 -14.64 -11.13
CA ILE A 171 26.27 -16.07 -11.17
C ILE A 171 27.80 -16.10 -11.20
N ILE A 172 28.38 -16.55 -10.09
CA ILE A 172 29.82 -16.74 -9.94
C ILE A 172 30.20 -18.08 -10.58
#